data_df31515d1144756b894ff939f9c1dc8f
#
_entry.id   df31515d1144756b894ff939f9c1dc8f
#
_cell.length_a   1.000
_cell.length_b   1.000
_cell.length_c   1.000
_cell.angle_alpha   90.00
_cell.angle_beta   90.00
_cell.angle_gamma   90.00
#
_symmetry.space_group_name_H-M   'P 1'
#
loop_
_entity.id
_entity.type
_entity.pdbx_description
1 polymer ?
#
loop_
_entity_poly.entity_id
_entity_poly.type
_entity_poly.pdbx_seq_one_letter_code
_entity_poly.pdbx_strand_id
1 'polypeptide(L)'
;MVSISGYSSNPSTLLHGVPQGSVLGPILFLLYTQPLSQIIDRHSVSHSEFADDSQLYDSVPREQFDSLLSNMQSCVDDVKLWMTQNKLQLNEGKTEALLIDPQNSPNLPLSITIGQNDICFSRSVRNLGVIFDDKLSMKQQVSKICQSAYLELRRISSIRHVLTVDATKTLVTSLVLSRLDYCNSLLSGIPQQLIDKLQKVQNCSARLIFKTSKCTHVSPLLAKLHWLPIAQRIDYKISSLCYDVVSDTAPLYLSDLLCLYVPSRSLRSSADTRIFRIPTRKKKFQGQRAFSHLGPVTWNKLPYSVRHAQTQSQFKTQLKTTLFR
;
A
#
# COMPACT_ATOMS: atom_id res chain seq x y z
N MET A 1 27.79 -2.92 25.42
CA MET A 1 27.98 -4.25 26.03
C MET A 1 26.76 -5.11 25.63
N VAL A 2 26.99 -6.28 25.08
CA VAL A 2 25.98 -7.28 24.74
C VAL A 2 26.15 -8.48 25.63
N SER A 3 25.04 -9.03 26.18
CA SER A 3 25.07 -10.21 27.06
C SER A 3 24.23 -11.33 26.45
N ILE A 4 24.80 -12.53 26.32
CA ILE A 4 24.11 -13.73 25.78
C ILE A 4 24.52 -14.92 26.68
N SER A 5 23.52 -15.58 27.24
CA SER A 5 23.72 -16.80 28.07
C SER A 5 24.74 -16.62 29.19
N GLY A 6 24.78 -15.45 29.84
CA GLY A 6 25.69 -15.16 30.93
C GLY A 6 27.09 -14.67 30.54
N TYR A 7 27.42 -14.65 29.25
CA TYR A 7 28.64 -14.05 28.71
C TYR A 7 28.40 -12.65 28.23
N SER A 8 29.23 -11.71 28.66
CA SER A 8 29.11 -10.29 28.25
C SER A 8 30.30 -9.86 27.41
N SER A 9 30.03 -9.09 26.34
CA SER A 9 31.12 -8.48 25.57
C SER A 9 31.77 -7.34 26.37
N ASN A 10 33.00 -6.95 25.98
CA ASN A 10 33.59 -5.74 26.49
C ASN A 10 32.69 -4.51 26.20
N PRO A 11 32.57 -3.54 27.13
CA PRO A 11 31.87 -2.31 26.88
C PRO A 11 32.57 -1.54 25.75
N SER A 12 31.81 -1.06 24.79
CA SER A 12 32.25 -0.12 23.76
C SER A 12 31.47 1.18 23.90
N THR A 13 32.18 2.30 23.80
CA THR A 13 31.55 3.62 23.85
C THR A 13 30.84 3.90 22.52
N LEU A 14 29.57 4.24 22.61
CA LEU A 14 28.78 4.69 21.46
C LEU A 14 29.04 6.19 21.27
N LEU A 15 29.80 6.56 20.24
CA LEU A 15 30.13 7.96 19.97
C LEU A 15 29.02 8.68 19.20
N HIS A 16 28.26 7.96 18.36
CA HIS A 16 27.18 8.49 17.52
C HIS A 16 26.04 7.48 17.41
N GLY A 17 24.83 8.00 17.15
CA GLY A 17 23.65 7.19 16.95
C GLY A 17 23.04 6.63 18.24
N VAL A 18 22.14 5.67 18.08
CA VAL A 18 21.48 4.97 19.19
C VAL A 18 21.59 3.46 18.96
N PRO A 19 21.67 2.63 20.03
CA PRO A 19 21.70 1.18 19.87
C PRO A 19 20.47 0.69 19.12
N GLN A 20 20.67 -0.21 18.16
CA GLN A 20 19.58 -0.86 17.46
C GLN A 20 18.70 -1.64 18.47
N GLY A 21 17.38 -1.45 18.38
CA GLY A 21 16.43 -2.03 19.33
C GLY A 21 16.13 -1.16 20.57
N SER A 22 16.70 0.06 20.67
CA SER A 22 16.31 1.01 21.71
C SER A 22 14.87 1.49 21.50
N VAL A 23 14.14 1.70 22.59
CA VAL A 23 12.71 2.12 22.56
C VAL A 23 12.54 3.49 21.89
N LEU A 24 13.44 4.43 22.14
CA LEU A 24 13.39 5.79 21.61
C LEU A 24 14.07 5.94 20.24
N GLY A 25 14.86 4.95 19.80
CA GLY A 25 15.60 5.02 18.53
C GLY A 25 14.78 5.45 17.33
N PRO A 26 13.62 4.85 17.05
CA PRO A 26 12.78 5.22 15.92
C PRO A 26 12.28 6.67 16.00
N ILE A 27 11.89 7.13 17.19
CA ILE A 27 11.39 8.51 17.40
C ILE A 27 12.54 9.51 17.21
N LEU A 28 13.70 9.24 17.79
CA LEU A 28 14.87 10.10 17.65
C LEU A 28 15.35 10.18 16.21
N PHE A 29 15.28 9.06 15.46
CA PHE A 29 15.62 9.06 14.03
C PHE A 29 14.67 9.95 13.23
N LEU A 30 13.35 9.84 13.43
CA LEU A 30 12.36 10.68 12.73
C LEU A 30 12.55 12.18 13.06
N LEU A 31 12.82 12.52 14.33
CA LEU A 31 13.10 13.90 14.70
C LEU A 31 14.41 14.41 14.06
N TYR A 32 15.42 13.55 13.98
CA TYR A 32 16.71 13.88 13.39
C TYR A 32 16.62 14.08 11.88
N THR A 33 15.78 13.31 11.18
CA THR A 33 15.61 13.39 9.72
C THR A 33 14.53 14.39 9.29
N GLN A 34 13.76 14.95 10.22
CA GLN A 34 12.69 15.91 9.90
C GLN A 34 13.11 17.10 9.00
N PRO A 35 14.34 17.67 9.12
CA PRO A 35 14.76 18.73 8.20
C PRO A 35 14.90 18.31 6.73
N LEU A 36 14.96 17.00 6.45
CA LEU A 36 15.06 16.46 5.09
C LEU A 36 13.85 16.83 4.24
N SER A 37 12.64 16.76 4.80
CA SER A 37 11.41 17.19 4.12
C SER A 37 11.51 18.64 3.63
N GLN A 38 12.08 19.55 4.45
CA GLN A 38 12.22 20.96 4.07
C GLN A 38 13.20 21.17 2.91
N ILE A 39 14.22 20.31 2.80
CA ILE A 39 15.17 20.36 1.67
C ILE A 39 14.47 19.94 0.39
N ILE A 40 13.71 18.83 0.44
CA ILE A 40 12.97 18.32 -0.71
C ILE A 40 11.90 19.34 -1.15
N ASP A 41 11.20 19.97 -0.22
CA ASP A 41 10.16 20.97 -0.48
C ASP A 41 10.71 22.20 -1.24
N ARG A 42 11.98 22.59 -1.04
CA ARG A 42 12.62 23.70 -1.80
C ARG A 42 12.66 23.43 -3.29
N HIS A 43 12.74 22.17 -3.68
CA HIS A 43 12.72 21.73 -5.07
C HIS A 43 11.30 21.52 -5.60
N SER A 44 10.26 21.73 -4.79
CA SER A 44 8.85 21.46 -5.14
C SER A 44 8.63 20.03 -5.61
N VAL A 45 9.42 19.08 -5.11
CA VAL A 45 9.31 17.64 -5.39
C VAL A 45 8.39 17.00 -4.36
N SER A 46 7.42 16.23 -4.81
CA SER A 46 6.56 15.48 -3.92
C SER A 46 7.33 14.34 -3.26
N HIS A 47 7.13 14.11 -1.97
CA HIS A 47 7.84 13.05 -1.25
C HIS A 47 6.96 12.32 -0.26
N SER A 48 7.41 11.16 0.17
CA SER A 48 6.83 10.39 1.25
C SER A 48 7.95 9.68 2.00
N GLU A 49 7.97 9.82 3.31
CA GLU A 49 8.98 9.24 4.18
C GLU A 49 8.33 8.18 5.08
N PHE A 50 8.99 7.04 5.20
CA PHE A 50 8.59 5.96 6.10
C PHE A 50 9.83 5.36 6.77
N ALA A 51 10.08 5.77 8.02
CA ALA A 51 11.31 5.46 8.75
C ALA A 51 12.55 5.94 7.97
N ASP A 52 13.42 5.02 7.54
CA ASP A 52 14.60 5.27 6.74
C ASP A 52 14.34 5.24 5.22
N ASP A 53 13.16 4.76 4.80
CA ASP A 53 12.77 4.74 3.39
C ASP A 53 12.18 6.10 2.96
N SER A 54 12.84 6.79 2.03
CA SER A 54 12.36 8.03 1.42
C SER A 54 11.99 7.81 -0.04
N GLN A 55 10.83 8.28 -0.44
CA GLN A 55 10.33 8.20 -1.81
C GLN A 55 10.12 9.61 -2.36
N LEU A 56 10.79 9.92 -3.47
CA LEU A 56 10.59 11.15 -4.23
C LEU A 56 9.77 10.81 -5.48
N TYR A 57 8.80 11.62 -5.81
CA TYR A 57 7.96 11.41 -7.00
C TYR A 57 7.41 12.72 -7.52
N ASP A 58 7.22 12.78 -8.85
CA ASP A 58 6.55 13.89 -9.49
C ASP A 58 5.92 13.43 -10.81
N SER A 59 5.09 14.29 -11.41
CA SER A 59 4.44 14.03 -12.70
C SER A 59 4.33 15.30 -13.51
N VAL A 60 4.85 15.28 -14.73
CA VAL A 60 4.84 16.42 -15.64
C VAL A 60 4.37 15.99 -17.04
N PRO A 61 3.92 16.93 -17.88
CA PRO A 61 3.81 16.71 -19.30
C PRO A 61 5.16 16.32 -19.91
N ARG A 62 5.12 15.56 -21.00
CA ARG A 62 6.34 15.01 -21.62
C ARG A 62 7.37 16.08 -21.98
N GLU A 63 6.90 17.22 -22.46
CA GLU A 63 7.75 18.35 -22.89
C GLU A 63 8.59 18.94 -21.74
N GLN A 64 8.19 18.68 -20.49
CA GLN A 64 8.86 19.15 -19.27
C GLN A 64 9.70 18.06 -18.60
N PHE A 65 9.84 16.89 -19.21
CA PHE A 65 10.50 15.73 -18.58
C PHE A 65 11.97 16.00 -18.28
N ASP A 66 12.72 16.62 -19.20
CA ASP A 66 14.13 16.92 -18.97
C ASP A 66 14.34 17.94 -17.84
N SER A 67 13.44 18.91 -17.73
CA SER A 67 13.41 19.86 -16.61
C SER A 67 13.11 19.18 -15.29
N LEU A 68 12.15 18.25 -15.27
CA LEU A 68 11.85 17.44 -14.10
C LEU A 68 13.06 16.62 -13.68
N LEU A 69 13.72 15.96 -14.63
CA LEU A 69 14.87 15.10 -14.34
C LEU A 69 16.02 15.93 -13.73
N SER A 70 16.29 17.10 -14.30
CA SER A 70 17.29 18.04 -13.77
C SER A 70 16.97 18.51 -12.36
N ASN A 71 15.69 18.83 -12.08
CA ASN A 71 15.23 19.23 -10.75
C ASN A 71 15.33 18.09 -9.74
N MET A 72 14.92 16.88 -10.12
CA MET A 72 15.09 15.68 -9.29
C MET A 72 16.55 15.41 -8.95
N GLN A 73 17.45 15.58 -9.94
CA GLN A 73 18.88 15.42 -9.75
C GLN A 73 19.40 16.41 -8.68
N SER A 74 19.08 17.70 -8.84
CA SER A 74 19.46 18.72 -7.87
C SER A 74 18.90 18.45 -6.47
N CYS A 75 17.68 17.97 -6.39
CA CYS A 75 17.06 17.59 -5.12
C CYS A 75 17.82 16.45 -4.44
N VAL A 76 18.17 15.41 -5.19
CA VAL A 76 18.90 14.25 -4.65
C VAL A 76 20.32 14.65 -4.22
N ASP A 77 20.98 15.53 -4.93
CA ASP A 77 22.30 16.03 -4.59
C ASP A 77 22.27 16.84 -3.27
N ASP A 78 21.28 17.71 -3.07
CA ASP A 78 21.08 18.43 -1.82
C ASP A 78 20.73 17.50 -0.65
N VAL A 79 19.89 16.50 -0.87
CA VAL A 79 19.59 15.43 0.11
C VAL A 79 20.86 14.70 0.52
N LYS A 80 21.68 14.29 -0.45
CA LYS A 80 22.94 13.60 -0.20
C LYS A 80 23.94 14.47 0.56
N LEU A 81 24.04 15.75 0.21
CA LEU A 81 24.89 16.70 0.90
C LEU A 81 24.48 16.85 2.37
N TRP A 82 23.17 17.04 2.62
CA TRP A 82 22.64 17.16 3.97
C TRP A 82 22.89 15.88 4.78
N MET A 83 22.64 14.71 4.22
CA MET A 83 22.91 13.43 4.88
C MET A 83 24.38 13.31 5.29
N THR A 84 25.30 13.64 4.39
CA THR A 84 26.74 13.60 4.66
C THR A 84 27.13 14.56 5.80
N GLN A 85 26.63 15.77 5.79
CA GLN A 85 26.86 16.77 6.85
C GLN A 85 26.32 16.32 8.19
N ASN A 86 25.21 15.58 8.19
CA ASN A 86 24.57 15.04 9.40
C ASN A 86 24.99 13.60 9.73
N LYS A 87 26.13 13.12 9.21
CA LYS A 87 26.69 11.79 9.53
C LYS A 87 25.73 10.62 9.18
N LEU A 88 24.85 10.86 8.22
CA LEU A 88 24.05 9.83 7.58
C LEU A 88 24.63 9.49 6.21
N GLN A 89 24.35 8.29 5.72
CA GLN A 89 24.80 7.84 4.41
C GLN A 89 23.61 7.39 3.57
N LEU A 90 23.44 8.02 2.40
CA LEU A 90 22.50 7.52 1.40
C LEU A 90 23.01 6.18 0.84
N ASN A 91 22.14 5.16 0.84
CA ASN A 91 22.51 3.86 0.26
C ASN A 91 22.20 3.86 -1.25
N GLU A 92 23.17 4.33 -2.03
CA GLU A 92 23.05 4.41 -3.49
C GLU A 92 22.76 3.04 -4.14
N GLY A 93 23.34 1.96 -3.59
CA GLY A 93 23.14 0.59 -4.10
C GLY A 93 21.73 0.02 -3.87
N LYS A 94 20.94 0.64 -3.00
CA LYS A 94 19.51 0.29 -2.78
C LYS A 94 18.55 1.31 -3.38
N THR A 95 19.05 2.43 -3.89
CA THR A 95 18.22 3.44 -4.53
C THR A 95 17.76 2.93 -5.90
N GLU A 96 16.46 2.93 -6.13
CA GLU A 96 15.83 2.46 -7.37
C GLU A 96 15.04 3.60 -8.00
N ALA A 97 15.04 3.68 -9.32
CA ALA A 97 14.25 4.64 -10.08
C ALA A 97 13.23 3.92 -10.97
N LEU A 98 11.99 4.41 -10.98
CA LEU A 98 10.91 3.89 -11.82
C LEU A 98 10.31 5.01 -12.67
N LEU A 99 10.35 4.84 -13.97
CA LEU A 99 9.65 5.71 -14.90
C LEU A 99 8.31 5.09 -15.31
N ILE A 100 7.22 5.80 -15.06
CA ILE A 100 5.88 5.38 -15.47
C ILE A 100 5.49 6.20 -16.71
N ASP A 101 5.71 5.62 -17.88
CA ASP A 101 5.30 6.22 -19.15
C ASP A 101 4.20 5.39 -19.83
N PRO A 102 2.94 5.86 -19.83
CA PRO A 102 1.82 5.17 -20.47
C PRO A 102 1.95 5.02 -21.98
N GLN A 103 2.79 5.84 -22.62
CA GLN A 103 2.93 5.92 -24.08
C GLN A 103 4.08 5.08 -24.61
N ASN A 104 4.93 4.50 -23.73
CA ASN A 104 6.17 3.80 -24.10
C ASN A 104 7.02 4.62 -25.08
N SER A 105 7.28 5.87 -24.74
CA SER A 105 7.94 6.82 -25.63
C SER A 105 9.37 6.36 -25.95
N PRO A 106 9.77 6.28 -27.22
CA PRO A 106 11.17 6.12 -27.57
C PRO A 106 11.95 7.39 -27.15
N ASN A 107 13.23 7.22 -26.79
CA ASN A 107 14.17 8.31 -26.47
C ASN A 107 13.96 9.04 -25.14
N LEU A 108 13.42 8.38 -24.10
CA LEU A 108 13.55 8.89 -22.76
C LEU A 108 14.92 8.53 -22.18
N PRO A 109 15.53 9.40 -21.34
CA PRO A 109 16.76 9.04 -20.64
C PRO A 109 16.53 7.78 -19.81
N LEU A 110 17.57 6.94 -19.77
CA LEU A 110 17.49 5.62 -19.16
C LEU A 110 18.00 5.61 -17.70
N SER A 111 18.53 6.73 -17.21
CA SER A 111 19.15 6.82 -15.90
C SER A 111 19.02 8.21 -15.28
N ILE A 112 19.17 8.25 -13.97
CA ILE A 112 19.40 9.44 -13.15
C ILE A 112 20.73 9.25 -12.43
N THR A 113 21.58 10.28 -12.38
CA THR A 113 22.87 10.21 -11.70
C THR A 113 22.72 10.56 -10.21
N ILE A 114 23.22 9.72 -9.32
CA ILE A 114 23.25 9.99 -7.87
C ILE A 114 24.71 9.89 -7.42
N GLY A 115 25.30 11.04 -7.14
CA GLY A 115 26.73 11.12 -6.83
C GLY A 115 27.61 10.70 -7.98
N GLN A 116 28.25 9.52 -7.89
CA GLN A 116 29.08 8.94 -8.95
C GLN A 116 28.41 7.76 -9.67
N ASN A 117 27.20 7.41 -9.29
CA ASN A 117 26.50 6.24 -9.83
C ASN A 117 25.31 6.64 -10.68
N ASP A 118 25.23 6.03 -11.87
CA ASP A 118 24.07 6.16 -12.74
C ASP A 118 23.05 5.07 -12.37
N ILE A 119 21.88 5.50 -11.91
CA ILE A 119 20.77 4.61 -11.55
C ILE A 119 19.85 4.50 -12.76
N CYS A 120 19.89 3.36 -13.43
CA CYS A 120 18.99 3.09 -14.55
C CYS A 120 17.55 2.93 -14.10
N PHE A 121 16.60 3.42 -14.91
CA PHE A 121 15.19 3.19 -14.68
C PHE A 121 14.85 1.71 -14.79
N SER A 122 14.38 1.15 -13.70
CA SER A 122 13.95 -0.24 -13.61
C SER A 122 12.55 -0.42 -14.18
N ARG A 123 12.25 -1.59 -14.76
CA ARG A 123 10.88 -1.94 -15.18
C ARG A 123 9.95 -2.24 -14.00
N SER A 124 10.50 -2.49 -12.84
CA SER A 124 9.75 -2.66 -11.60
C SER A 124 10.63 -2.36 -10.41
N VAL A 125 10.05 -1.74 -9.39
CA VAL A 125 10.70 -1.42 -8.11
C VAL A 125 9.87 -1.95 -6.96
N ARG A 126 10.53 -2.18 -5.82
CA ARG A 126 9.86 -2.60 -4.59
C ARG A 126 9.79 -1.44 -3.61
N ASN A 127 8.59 -0.94 -3.33
CA ASN A 127 8.34 0.10 -2.35
C ASN A 127 7.48 -0.44 -1.20
N LEU A 128 7.95 -0.33 0.03
CA LEU A 128 7.28 -0.81 1.26
C LEU A 128 6.66 -2.22 1.11
N GLY A 129 7.42 -3.11 0.47
CA GLY A 129 7.00 -4.50 0.26
C GLY A 129 6.09 -4.76 -0.93
N VAL A 130 5.60 -3.73 -1.63
CA VAL A 130 4.78 -3.82 -2.84
C VAL A 130 5.65 -3.65 -4.09
N ILE A 131 5.42 -4.46 -5.11
CA ILE A 131 6.12 -4.37 -6.40
C ILE A 131 5.26 -3.51 -7.34
N PHE A 132 5.83 -2.37 -7.76
CA PHE A 132 5.26 -1.50 -8.77
C PHE A 132 5.99 -1.74 -10.09
N ASP A 133 5.24 -1.91 -11.18
CA ASP A 133 5.79 -2.00 -12.52
C ASP A 133 5.57 -0.69 -13.31
N ASP A 134 6.37 -0.46 -14.35
CA ASP A 134 6.36 0.71 -15.22
C ASP A 134 5.00 1.05 -15.86
N LYS A 135 4.08 0.08 -15.87
CA LYS A 135 2.69 0.22 -16.35
C LYS A 135 1.66 0.25 -15.23
N LEU A 136 2.08 0.15 -13.98
CA LEU A 136 1.20 -0.01 -12.81
C LEU A 136 0.21 -1.17 -12.98
N SER A 137 0.59 -2.23 -13.69
CA SER A 137 -0.31 -3.34 -13.99
C SER A 137 -0.56 -4.26 -12.80
N MET A 138 0.31 -4.21 -11.79
CA MET A 138 0.30 -5.04 -10.59
C MET A 138 0.44 -6.56 -10.85
N LYS A 139 0.80 -6.96 -12.08
CA LYS A 139 0.94 -8.39 -12.45
C LYS A 139 2.02 -9.09 -11.62
N GLN A 140 3.18 -8.45 -11.45
CA GLN A 140 4.28 -8.99 -10.68
C GLN A 140 3.92 -9.10 -9.20
N GLN A 141 3.26 -8.07 -8.64
CA GLN A 141 2.79 -8.07 -7.27
C GLN A 141 1.82 -9.22 -7.01
N VAL A 142 0.80 -9.38 -7.84
CA VAL A 142 -0.18 -10.49 -7.71
C VAL A 142 0.53 -11.85 -7.82
N SER A 143 1.47 -12.00 -8.76
CA SER A 143 2.23 -13.25 -8.90
C SER A 143 3.06 -13.56 -7.66
N LYS A 144 3.72 -12.56 -7.06
CA LYS A 144 4.50 -12.69 -5.83
C LYS A 144 3.63 -13.06 -4.64
N ILE A 145 2.48 -12.40 -4.48
CA ILE A 145 1.50 -12.73 -3.44
C ILE A 145 1.07 -14.20 -3.59
N CYS A 146 0.64 -14.62 -4.78
CA CYS A 146 0.21 -15.99 -5.03
C CYS A 146 1.32 -17.01 -4.75
N GLN A 147 2.54 -16.75 -5.22
CA GLN A 147 3.69 -17.62 -4.99
C GLN A 147 3.97 -17.84 -3.50
N SER A 148 4.06 -16.75 -2.76
CA SER A 148 4.33 -16.82 -1.32
C SER A 148 3.17 -17.46 -0.54
N ALA A 149 1.92 -17.15 -0.91
CA ALA A 149 0.75 -17.73 -0.28
C ALA A 149 0.62 -19.24 -0.53
N TYR A 150 0.88 -19.72 -1.75
CA TYR A 150 0.88 -21.16 -2.05
C TYR A 150 2.02 -21.89 -1.34
N LEU A 151 3.18 -21.27 -1.13
CA LEU A 151 4.26 -21.84 -0.34
C LEU A 151 3.80 -22.10 1.09
N GLU A 152 3.15 -21.12 1.73
CA GLU A 152 2.64 -21.28 3.10
C GLU A 152 1.49 -22.31 3.16
N LEU A 153 0.59 -22.30 2.18
CA LEU A 153 -0.45 -23.33 2.11
C LEU A 153 0.12 -24.74 2.00
N ARG A 154 1.21 -24.93 1.25
CA ARG A 154 1.91 -26.21 1.16
C ARG A 154 2.51 -26.62 2.51
N ARG A 155 3.18 -25.69 3.22
CA ARG A 155 3.74 -25.92 4.57
C ARG A 155 2.65 -26.29 5.57
N ILE A 156 1.53 -25.57 5.58
CA ILE A 156 0.39 -25.89 6.46
C ILE A 156 -0.22 -27.23 6.08
N SER A 157 -0.32 -27.55 4.78
CA SER A 157 -0.88 -28.81 4.29
C SER A 157 -0.07 -30.02 4.76
N SER A 158 1.26 -29.95 4.83
CA SER A 158 2.10 -31.07 5.28
C SER A 158 1.83 -31.47 6.74
N ILE A 159 1.45 -30.52 7.59
CA ILE A 159 1.16 -30.74 9.01
C ILE A 159 -0.36 -30.73 9.31
N ARG A 160 -1.21 -30.60 8.26
CA ARG A 160 -2.67 -30.47 8.43
C ARG A 160 -3.30 -31.63 9.18
N HIS A 161 -2.72 -32.82 9.11
CA HIS A 161 -3.26 -34.03 9.77
C HIS A 161 -3.21 -33.94 11.30
N VAL A 162 -2.26 -33.23 11.88
CA VAL A 162 -2.11 -33.02 13.33
C VAL A 162 -2.75 -31.74 13.85
N LEU A 163 -3.26 -30.87 12.95
CA LEU A 163 -3.86 -29.60 13.33
C LEU A 163 -5.38 -29.69 13.51
N THR A 164 -5.90 -29.00 14.51
CA THR A 164 -7.34 -28.72 14.64
C THR A 164 -7.80 -27.75 13.55
N VAL A 165 -9.13 -27.62 13.37
CA VAL A 165 -9.70 -26.63 12.44
C VAL A 165 -9.33 -25.21 12.84
N ASP A 166 -9.43 -24.89 14.14
CA ASP A 166 -9.13 -23.54 14.65
C ASP A 166 -7.65 -23.20 14.54
N ALA A 167 -6.74 -24.11 14.89
CA ALA A 167 -5.31 -23.91 14.70
C ALA A 167 -4.96 -23.70 13.21
N THR A 168 -5.58 -24.48 12.31
CA THR A 168 -5.39 -24.29 10.86
C THR A 168 -5.92 -22.95 10.40
N LYS A 169 -7.11 -22.54 10.87
CA LYS A 169 -7.68 -21.22 10.58
C LYS A 169 -6.75 -20.08 11.02
N THR A 170 -6.18 -20.18 12.21
CA THR A 170 -5.22 -19.19 12.73
C THR A 170 -3.98 -19.12 11.85
N LEU A 171 -3.35 -20.26 11.53
CA LEU A 171 -2.17 -20.29 10.66
C LEU A 171 -2.47 -19.71 9.26
N VAL A 172 -3.56 -20.11 8.65
CA VAL A 172 -3.97 -19.62 7.33
C VAL A 172 -4.27 -18.12 7.37
N THR A 173 -4.92 -17.64 8.42
CA THR A 173 -5.19 -16.20 8.55
C THR A 173 -3.91 -15.40 8.69
N SER A 174 -2.98 -15.85 9.54
CA SER A 174 -1.73 -15.14 9.83
C SER A 174 -0.72 -15.20 8.67
N LEU A 175 -0.59 -16.34 7.98
CA LEU A 175 0.47 -16.56 7.00
C LEU A 175 0.01 -16.37 5.54
N VAL A 176 -1.28 -16.51 5.26
CA VAL A 176 -1.81 -16.46 3.90
C VAL A 176 -2.72 -15.24 3.71
N LEU A 177 -3.78 -15.09 4.53
CA LEU A 177 -4.71 -13.97 4.34
C LEU A 177 -4.06 -12.61 4.61
N SER A 178 -3.16 -12.51 5.59
CA SER A 178 -2.38 -11.29 5.83
C SER A 178 -1.65 -10.79 4.58
N ARG A 179 -1.14 -11.72 3.75
CA ARG A 179 -0.47 -11.37 2.47
C ARG A 179 -1.47 -10.94 1.39
N LEU A 180 -2.67 -11.54 1.37
CA LEU A 180 -3.75 -11.14 0.44
C LEU A 180 -4.32 -9.77 0.79
N ASP A 181 -4.30 -9.40 2.08
CA ASP A 181 -4.86 -8.15 2.58
C ASP A 181 -3.86 -6.99 2.62
N TYR A 182 -2.56 -7.30 2.60
CA TYR A 182 -1.52 -6.26 2.64
C TYR A 182 -1.62 -5.37 1.40
N CYS A 183 -1.86 -4.09 1.60
CA CYS A 183 -2.02 -3.07 0.55
C CYS A 183 -3.03 -3.45 -0.55
N ASN A 184 -4.06 -4.26 -0.23
CA ASN A 184 -5.01 -4.77 -1.21
C ASN A 184 -5.82 -3.68 -1.92
N SER A 185 -5.98 -2.49 -1.34
CA SER A 185 -6.63 -1.34 -1.99
C SER A 185 -5.94 -0.92 -3.30
N LEU A 186 -4.62 -1.13 -3.42
CA LEU A 186 -3.86 -0.88 -4.65
C LEU A 186 -4.25 -1.82 -5.80
N LEU A 187 -4.90 -2.95 -5.48
CA LEU A 187 -5.38 -3.93 -6.45
C LEU A 187 -6.77 -3.60 -7.00
N SER A 188 -7.35 -2.47 -6.60
CA SER A 188 -8.63 -2.04 -7.16
C SER A 188 -8.50 -1.68 -8.64
N GLY A 189 -9.47 -2.11 -9.44
CA GLY A 189 -9.49 -1.84 -10.89
C GLY A 189 -8.45 -2.59 -11.72
N ILE A 190 -7.73 -3.59 -11.17
CA ILE A 190 -6.89 -4.49 -11.96
C ILE A 190 -7.76 -5.47 -12.78
N PRO A 191 -7.22 -6.07 -13.86
CA PRO A 191 -7.94 -7.05 -14.66
C PRO A 191 -8.48 -8.21 -13.82
N GLN A 192 -9.72 -8.64 -14.12
CA GLN A 192 -10.43 -9.71 -13.40
C GLN A 192 -9.60 -10.99 -13.28
N GLN A 193 -8.84 -11.33 -14.31
CA GLN A 193 -7.95 -12.50 -14.31
C GLN A 193 -6.92 -12.50 -13.15
N LEU A 194 -6.48 -11.32 -12.70
CA LEU A 194 -5.57 -11.18 -11.57
C LEU A 194 -6.31 -11.32 -10.24
N ILE A 195 -7.51 -10.78 -10.14
CA ILE A 195 -8.41 -11.00 -8.99
C ILE A 195 -8.72 -12.49 -8.85
N ASP A 196 -9.01 -13.19 -9.95
CA ASP A 196 -9.30 -14.63 -9.96
C ASP A 196 -8.11 -15.47 -9.47
N LYS A 197 -6.87 -15.06 -9.78
CA LYS A 197 -5.67 -15.73 -9.23
C LYS A 197 -5.62 -15.64 -7.70
N LEU A 198 -5.87 -14.46 -7.13
CA LEU A 198 -5.92 -14.26 -5.69
C LEU A 198 -7.11 -15.01 -5.06
N GLN A 199 -8.26 -14.99 -5.73
CA GLN A 199 -9.45 -15.74 -5.29
C GLN A 199 -9.19 -17.25 -5.24
N LYS A 200 -8.44 -17.80 -6.19
CA LYS A 200 -8.03 -19.22 -6.17
C LYS A 200 -7.20 -19.56 -4.92
N VAL A 201 -6.29 -18.67 -4.50
CA VAL A 201 -5.52 -18.83 -3.26
C VAL A 201 -6.47 -18.89 -2.05
N GLN A 202 -7.39 -17.93 -1.94
CA GLN A 202 -8.37 -17.90 -0.86
C GLN A 202 -9.26 -19.15 -0.84
N ASN A 203 -9.68 -19.62 -2.02
CA ASN A 203 -10.48 -20.84 -2.16
C ASN A 203 -9.71 -22.08 -1.69
N CYS A 204 -8.44 -22.20 -2.05
CA CYS A 204 -7.57 -23.29 -1.57
C CYS A 204 -7.41 -23.21 -0.04
N SER A 205 -7.28 -22.03 0.50
CA SER A 205 -7.18 -21.78 1.95
C SER A 205 -8.42 -22.30 2.70
N ALA A 206 -9.62 -21.96 2.22
CA ALA A 206 -10.87 -22.40 2.84
C ALA A 206 -11.03 -23.94 2.79
N ARG A 207 -10.70 -24.56 1.64
CA ARG A 207 -10.74 -26.02 1.52
C ARG A 207 -9.73 -26.71 2.43
N LEU A 208 -8.52 -26.16 2.59
CA LEU A 208 -7.51 -26.70 3.49
C LEU A 208 -7.98 -26.70 4.95
N ILE A 209 -8.63 -25.61 5.39
CA ILE A 209 -9.16 -25.50 6.76
C ILE A 209 -10.19 -26.61 7.04
N PHE A 210 -11.12 -26.86 6.11
CA PHE A 210 -12.20 -27.82 6.32
C PHE A 210 -11.89 -29.23 5.80
N LYS A 211 -10.68 -29.52 5.32
CA LYS A 211 -10.30 -30.82 4.70
C LYS A 211 -11.27 -31.28 3.61
N THR A 212 -11.76 -30.33 2.78
CA THR A 212 -12.72 -30.65 1.71
C THR A 212 -12.04 -30.86 0.36
N SER A 213 -12.71 -31.56 -0.53
CA SER A 213 -12.18 -31.84 -1.87
C SER A 213 -12.09 -30.60 -2.75
N LYS A 214 -11.31 -30.68 -3.83
CA LYS A 214 -11.17 -29.59 -4.83
C LYS A 214 -12.50 -29.25 -5.53
N CYS A 215 -13.41 -30.20 -5.60
CA CYS A 215 -14.73 -30.07 -6.24
C CYS A 215 -15.78 -29.42 -5.32
N THR A 216 -15.50 -29.30 -4.01
CA THR A 216 -16.47 -28.72 -3.06
C THR A 216 -16.68 -27.23 -3.39
N HIS A 217 -17.95 -26.82 -3.44
CA HIS A 217 -18.33 -25.42 -3.66
C HIS A 217 -17.82 -24.53 -2.52
N VAL A 218 -17.19 -23.42 -2.85
CA VAL A 218 -16.42 -22.63 -1.87
C VAL A 218 -17.27 -21.62 -1.12
N SER A 219 -18.34 -21.09 -1.73
CA SER A 219 -19.15 -20.03 -1.11
C SER A 219 -19.66 -20.38 0.30
N PRO A 220 -20.17 -21.60 0.57
CA PRO A 220 -20.55 -21.98 1.92
C PRO A 220 -19.38 -22.03 2.91
N LEU A 221 -18.17 -22.37 2.43
CA LEU A 221 -16.96 -22.41 3.26
C LEU A 221 -16.52 -21.00 3.64
N LEU A 222 -16.54 -20.07 2.69
CA LEU A 222 -16.23 -18.65 2.94
C LEU A 222 -17.24 -18.03 3.90
N ALA A 223 -18.53 -18.35 3.75
CA ALA A 223 -19.57 -17.88 4.67
C ALA A 223 -19.35 -18.38 6.10
N LYS A 224 -19.04 -19.69 6.29
CA LYS A 224 -18.69 -20.25 7.61
C LYS A 224 -17.46 -19.60 8.24
N LEU A 225 -16.50 -19.19 7.43
CA LEU A 225 -15.29 -18.50 7.88
C LEU A 225 -15.52 -17.01 8.08
N HIS A 226 -16.66 -16.48 7.69
CA HIS A 226 -16.93 -15.03 7.60
C HIS A 226 -15.89 -14.29 6.75
N TRP A 227 -15.45 -14.88 5.65
CA TRP A 227 -14.47 -14.31 4.73
C TRP A 227 -15.14 -13.71 3.51
N LEU A 228 -15.00 -12.42 3.33
CA LEU A 228 -15.37 -11.75 2.08
C LEU A 228 -14.49 -12.28 0.93
N PRO A 229 -15.04 -12.49 -0.27
CA PRO A 229 -14.24 -12.73 -1.49
C PRO A 229 -13.26 -11.58 -1.76
N ILE A 230 -12.23 -11.84 -2.55
CA ILE A 230 -11.11 -10.88 -2.78
C ILE A 230 -11.59 -9.51 -3.27
N ALA A 231 -12.50 -9.46 -4.24
CA ALA A 231 -13.03 -8.18 -4.76
C ALA A 231 -13.70 -7.38 -3.64
N GLN A 232 -14.57 -8.02 -2.85
CA GLN A 232 -15.26 -7.38 -1.72
C GLN A 232 -14.30 -7.00 -0.57
N ARG A 233 -13.18 -7.71 -0.39
CA ARG A 233 -12.15 -7.31 0.58
C ARG A 233 -11.45 -6.00 0.16
N ILE A 234 -11.22 -5.83 -1.13
CA ILE A 234 -10.67 -4.58 -1.69
C ILE A 234 -11.66 -3.44 -1.47
N ASP A 235 -12.92 -3.64 -1.83
CA ASP A 235 -13.98 -2.63 -1.61
C ASP A 235 -14.18 -2.32 -0.13
N TYR A 236 -14.09 -3.33 0.74
CA TYR A 236 -14.13 -3.16 2.19
C TYR A 236 -13.00 -2.24 2.69
N LYS A 237 -11.77 -2.45 2.21
CA LYS A 237 -10.62 -1.62 2.60
C LYS A 237 -10.77 -0.18 2.12
N ILE A 238 -11.15 0.02 0.85
CA ILE A 238 -11.38 1.35 0.28
C ILE A 238 -12.50 2.08 1.04
N SER A 239 -13.61 1.40 1.28
CA SER A 239 -14.74 1.97 2.03
C SER A 239 -14.37 2.33 3.47
N SER A 240 -13.48 1.53 4.10
CA SER A 240 -12.99 1.82 5.44
C SER A 240 -12.13 3.09 5.47
N LEU A 241 -11.26 3.27 4.48
CA LEU A 241 -10.48 4.51 4.34
C LEU A 241 -11.38 5.73 4.09
N CYS A 242 -12.43 5.57 3.28
CA CYS A 242 -13.42 6.64 3.07
C CYS A 242 -14.20 6.99 4.34
N TYR A 243 -14.54 5.97 5.16
CA TYR A 243 -15.19 6.20 6.45
C TYR A 243 -14.29 6.99 7.40
N ASP A 244 -13.00 6.65 7.45
CA ASP A 244 -12.03 7.36 8.30
C ASP A 244 -11.91 8.83 7.87
N VAL A 245 -11.96 9.14 6.56
CA VAL A 245 -11.99 10.52 6.04
C VAL A 245 -13.27 11.26 6.46
N VAL A 246 -14.45 10.64 6.31
CA VAL A 246 -15.73 11.27 6.68
C VAL A 246 -15.86 11.48 8.19
N SER A 247 -15.14 10.67 8.98
CA SER A 247 -15.16 10.72 10.44
C SER A 247 -14.01 11.52 11.04
N ASP A 248 -13.25 12.26 10.22
CA ASP A 248 -12.09 13.09 10.60
C ASP A 248 -11.01 12.33 11.40
N THR A 249 -10.90 11.02 11.15
CA THR A 249 -9.89 10.14 11.77
C THR A 249 -8.76 9.75 10.82
N ALA A 250 -8.88 10.12 9.54
CA ALA A 250 -7.85 9.86 8.54
C ALA A 250 -6.70 10.88 8.63
N PRO A 251 -5.47 10.48 8.25
CA PRO A 251 -4.38 11.42 8.05
C PRO A 251 -4.71 12.46 6.97
N LEU A 252 -4.17 13.69 7.10
CA LEU A 252 -4.44 14.81 6.17
C LEU A 252 -4.21 14.45 4.71
N TYR A 253 -3.11 13.75 4.40
CA TYR A 253 -2.79 13.35 3.02
C TYR A 253 -3.85 12.45 2.35
N LEU A 254 -4.67 11.74 3.14
CA LEU A 254 -5.82 11.00 2.61
C LEU A 254 -7.06 11.87 2.51
N SER A 255 -7.28 12.73 3.51
CA SER A 255 -8.44 13.64 3.54
C SER A 255 -8.39 14.62 2.37
N ASP A 256 -7.22 15.12 2.00
CA ASP A 256 -7.01 16.06 0.89
C ASP A 256 -7.32 15.44 -0.49
N LEU A 257 -7.33 14.11 -0.59
CA LEU A 257 -7.68 13.42 -1.84
C LEU A 257 -9.17 13.32 -2.09
N LEU A 258 -10.01 13.53 -1.08
CA LEU A 258 -11.46 13.32 -1.15
C LEU A 258 -12.20 14.61 -0.80
N CYS A 259 -13.11 15.04 -1.69
CA CYS A 259 -13.94 16.20 -1.44
C CYS A 259 -15.40 15.76 -1.25
N LEU A 260 -16.05 16.23 -0.19
CA LEU A 260 -17.48 16.04 -0.02
C LEU A 260 -18.25 16.79 -1.10
N TYR A 261 -19.33 16.19 -1.55
CA TYR A 261 -20.22 16.81 -2.52
C TYR A 261 -21.12 17.83 -1.83
N VAL A 262 -21.02 19.08 -2.26
CA VAL A 262 -21.92 20.17 -1.84
C VAL A 262 -22.85 20.48 -3.02
N PRO A 263 -24.14 20.18 -2.92
CA PRO A 263 -25.08 20.49 -3.98
C PRO A 263 -25.26 22.01 -4.15
N SER A 264 -25.26 22.49 -5.40
CA SER A 264 -25.44 23.90 -5.72
C SER A 264 -26.93 24.36 -5.56
N ARG A 265 -27.85 23.42 -5.44
CA ARG A 265 -29.28 23.65 -5.22
C ARG A 265 -29.80 22.65 -4.19
N SER A 266 -30.86 23.03 -3.45
CA SER A 266 -31.54 22.12 -2.53
C SER A 266 -32.26 21.04 -3.34
N LEU A 267 -31.77 19.82 -3.31
CA LEU A 267 -32.37 18.64 -3.95
C LEU A 267 -32.85 17.68 -2.86
N ARG A 268 -33.75 16.75 -3.18
CA ARG A 268 -34.18 15.69 -2.26
C ARG A 268 -32.96 14.86 -1.73
N SER A 269 -31.88 14.74 -2.52
CA SER A 269 -30.63 14.11 -2.14
C SER A 269 -29.70 15.00 -1.29
N SER A 270 -30.04 16.28 -1.09
CA SER A 270 -29.22 17.22 -0.29
C SER A 270 -29.17 16.85 1.20
N ALA A 271 -30.07 15.96 1.65
CA ALA A 271 -30.06 15.43 3.03
C ALA A 271 -28.89 14.45 3.28
N ASP A 272 -28.27 13.92 2.22
CA ASP A 272 -27.13 13.02 2.36
C ASP A 272 -25.81 13.81 2.29
N THR A 273 -25.31 14.20 3.43
CA THR A 273 -24.09 15.01 3.57
C THR A 273 -22.80 14.18 3.45
N ARG A 274 -22.91 12.84 3.42
CA ARG A 274 -21.76 11.93 3.37
C ARG A 274 -21.56 11.32 1.98
N ILE A 275 -21.70 12.13 0.93
CA ILE A 275 -21.40 11.74 -0.45
C ILE A 275 -20.12 12.46 -0.90
N PHE A 276 -19.22 11.76 -1.55
CA PHE A 276 -18.04 12.37 -2.15
C PHE A 276 -18.29 12.82 -3.59
N ARG A 277 -17.67 13.92 -3.97
CA ARG A 277 -17.61 14.36 -5.36
C ARG A 277 -16.71 13.40 -6.15
N ILE A 278 -17.24 12.83 -7.23
CA ILE A 278 -16.45 12.03 -8.17
C ILE A 278 -15.73 12.97 -9.13
N PRO A 279 -14.38 13.03 -9.14
CA PRO A 279 -13.68 13.92 -10.04
C PRO A 279 -13.86 13.46 -11.50
N THR A 280 -14.18 14.41 -12.39
CA THR A 280 -14.20 14.16 -13.84
C THR A 280 -12.78 14.04 -14.36
N ARG A 281 -12.40 12.87 -14.86
CA ARG A 281 -11.05 12.62 -15.40
C ARG A 281 -11.11 12.38 -16.90
N LYS A 282 -10.25 13.10 -17.64
CA LYS A 282 -10.15 12.99 -19.11
C LYS A 282 -9.37 11.74 -19.57
N LYS A 283 -8.49 11.17 -18.75
CA LYS A 283 -7.67 9.99 -19.10
C LYS A 283 -8.20 8.72 -18.44
N LYS A 284 -8.56 7.73 -19.25
CA LYS A 284 -9.46 6.63 -18.87
C LYS A 284 -8.85 5.50 -18.03
N PHE A 285 -7.57 5.21 -18.02
CA PHE A 285 -7.13 3.93 -17.46
C PHE A 285 -6.45 4.02 -16.07
N GLN A 286 -5.38 4.75 -15.93
CA GLN A 286 -4.64 4.79 -14.65
C GLN A 286 -5.25 5.75 -13.63
N GLY A 287 -5.76 6.89 -14.08
CA GLY A 287 -6.41 7.87 -13.21
C GLY A 287 -7.70 7.37 -12.55
N GLN A 288 -8.40 6.40 -13.16
CA GLN A 288 -9.59 5.78 -12.57
C GLN A 288 -9.26 4.84 -11.41
N ARG A 289 -8.02 4.35 -11.30
CA ARG A 289 -7.54 3.51 -10.20
C ARG A 289 -7.00 4.30 -9.02
N ALA A 290 -6.81 5.59 -9.14
CA ALA A 290 -6.39 6.44 -8.03
C ALA A 290 -7.46 6.47 -6.93
N PHE A 291 -7.03 6.49 -5.66
CA PHE A 291 -7.94 6.54 -4.51
C PHE A 291 -8.90 7.73 -4.57
N SER A 292 -8.42 8.89 -5.04
CA SER A 292 -9.24 10.08 -5.24
C SER A 292 -10.42 9.91 -6.23
N HIS A 293 -10.42 8.84 -7.05
CA HIS A 293 -11.53 8.46 -7.92
C HIS A 293 -12.26 7.21 -7.41
N LEU A 294 -11.53 6.16 -7.07
CA LEU A 294 -12.12 4.88 -6.62
C LEU A 294 -12.81 5.02 -5.26
N GLY A 295 -12.24 5.80 -4.35
CA GLY A 295 -12.85 6.06 -3.05
C GLY A 295 -14.28 6.59 -3.18
N PRO A 296 -14.50 7.74 -3.85
CA PRO A 296 -15.83 8.26 -4.14
C PRO A 296 -16.76 7.28 -4.85
N VAL A 297 -16.28 6.58 -5.88
CA VAL A 297 -17.09 5.62 -6.64
C VAL A 297 -17.54 4.45 -5.77
N THR A 298 -16.65 3.89 -4.96
CA THR A 298 -16.96 2.74 -4.09
C THR A 298 -17.84 3.18 -2.92
N TRP A 299 -17.53 4.29 -2.29
CA TRP A 299 -18.26 4.84 -1.16
C TRP A 299 -19.70 5.24 -1.50
N ASN A 300 -19.89 5.96 -2.59
CA ASN A 300 -21.23 6.46 -2.99
C ASN A 300 -22.20 5.34 -3.37
N LYS A 301 -21.70 4.13 -3.70
CA LYS A 301 -22.51 2.93 -3.92
C LYS A 301 -23.07 2.32 -2.64
N LEU A 302 -22.51 2.65 -1.48
CA LEU A 302 -22.97 2.08 -0.21
C LEU A 302 -24.35 2.59 0.15
N PRO A 303 -25.19 1.76 0.81
CA PRO A 303 -26.48 2.20 1.34
C PRO A 303 -26.32 3.37 2.32
N TYR A 304 -27.32 4.24 2.38
CA TYR A 304 -27.36 5.37 3.30
C TYR A 304 -27.07 4.97 4.74
N SER A 305 -27.69 3.89 5.23
CA SER A 305 -27.51 3.40 6.61
C SER A 305 -26.06 3.04 6.91
N VAL A 306 -25.31 2.51 5.95
CA VAL A 306 -23.89 2.17 6.12
C VAL A 306 -23.03 3.43 6.19
N ARG A 307 -23.25 4.40 5.27
CA ARG A 307 -22.48 5.65 5.24
C ARG A 307 -22.71 6.52 6.47
N HIS A 308 -23.89 6.43 7.10
CA HIS A 308 -24.27 7.21 8.28
C HIS A 308 -24.10 6.44 9.61
N ALA A 309 -23.37 5.32 9.61
CA ALA A 309 -23.02 4.63 10.84
C ALA A 309 -22.29 5.57 11.82
N GLN A 310 -22.68 5.49 13.09
CA GLN A 310 -22.19 6.43 14.13
C GLN A 310 -20.81 6.04 14.68
N THR A 311 -20.49 4.76 14.64
CA THR A 311 -19.21 4.25 15.13
C THR A 311 -18.50 3.39 14.07
N GLN A 312 -17.17 3.34 14.14
CA GLN A 312 -16.37 2.52 13.23
C GLN A 312 -16.73 1.03 13.35
N SER A 313 -17.07 0.54 14.55
CA SER A 313 -17.49 -0.84 14.76
C SER A 313 -18.82 -1.14 14.07
N GLN A 314 -19.81 -0.26 14.24
CA GLN A 314 -21.11 -0.36 13.54
C GLN A 314 -20.91 -0.32 12.03
N PHE A 315 -20.12 0.63 11.53
CA PHE A 315 -19.80 0.74 10.11
C PHE A 315 -19.20 -0.56 9.56
N LYS A 316 -18.13 -1.07 10.19
CA LYS A 316 -17.46 -2.32 9.78
C LYS A 316 -18.40 -3.51 9.74
N THR A 317 -19.31 -3.62 10.71
CA THR A 317 -20.29 -4.71 10.78
C THR A 317 -21.31 -4.61 9.65
N GLN A 318 -21.89 -3.41 9.46
CA GLN A 318 -22.90 -3.17 8.40
C GLN A 318 -22.28 -3.30 7.00
N LEU A 319 -21.07 -2.74 6.80
CA LEU A 319 -20.35 -2.85 5.54
C LEU A 319 -20.09 -4.30 5.18
N LYS A 320 -19.58 -5.10 6.13
CA LYS A 320 -19.32 -6.51 5.91
C LYS A 320 -20.60 -7.27 5.53
N THR A 321 -21.71 -7.02 6.21
CA THR A 321 -23.02 -7.60 5.89
C THR A 321 -23.49 -7.22 4.49
N THR A 322 -23.31 -5.94 4.10
CA THR A 322 -23.69 -5.43 2.78
C THR A 322 -22.87 -6.08 1.67
N LEU A 323 -21.56 -6.28 1.88
CA LEU A 323 -20.66 -6.88 0.90
C LEU A 323 -20.76 -8.41 0.79
N PHE A 324 -21.41 -9.07 1.75
CA PHE A 324 -21.73 -10.50 1.69
C PHE A 324 -22.99 -10.83 0.86
N ARG A 325 -23.86 -9.84 0.63
CA ARG A 325 -25.07 -9.97 -0.20
C ARG A 325 -24.74 -9.87 -1.67
#